data_2933ddc1c804a04596b51e26190dfb55
#
_entry.id   2933ddc1c804a04596b51e26190dfb55
#
_cell.length_a   1.000
_cell.length_b   1.000
_cell.length_c   1.000
_cell.angle_alpha   90.00
_cell.angle_beta   90.00
_cell.angle_gamma   90.00
#
_symmetry.space_group_name_H-M   'P 1'
#
loop_
_entity.id
_entity.type
_entity.pdbx_description
1 polymer ?
#
loop_
_entity_poly.entity_id
_entity_poly.type
_entity_poly.pdbx_seq_one_letter_code
_entity_poly.pdbx_strand_id
1 'polypeptide(L)'
;MKKNILISTTRQWNPGDEFIMMGSINILKKIFGNTINPIIYNRNPDIRGGASFRNKTRSYEFSYKWDRASFKGKGGLHELLRIGHYDNSWKDDMNVANIDMALFAGSPEWYGTRLRTMYQAIEKGNIPTIFLGLGAGDSVDFSNSENIVDRVLSNAKFIATRDKQTEELLKKYNAIYMPCPALFASPSNRVVKEVNKIGLIYATNETLKGNNVSKKMHDYIVDLYQQLAREYDVELVCHYIDEIDNAKEELPNIEINYSYDSKDYIDIYNKFDLVIGGRVHGIGMSASLGIPGIMIKHDSRSSTTDGFLAESIEIGTDFDVVDRLIRRISRDIELQSKKLIVHKDKTMHKYIEILRERLQV
;
A
#
# COMPACT_ATOMS: atom_id res chain seq x y z
N MET A 1 14.27 -23.26 -15.28
CA MET A 1 12.81 -23.20 -15.45
C MET A 1 12.30 -21.94 -14.78
N LYS A 2 11.31 -21.22 -15.35
CA LYS A 2 10.72 -20.06 -14.67
C LYS A 2 9.83 -20.52 -13.53
N LYS A 3 9.89 -19.84 -12.37
CA LYS A 3 9.00 -20.09 -11.24
C LYS A 3 7.75 -19.24 -11.36
N ASN A 4 6.58 -19.85 -11.44
CA ASN A 4 5.29 -19.18 -11.47
C ASN A 4 4.85 -18.84 -10.05
N ILE A 5 4.75 -17.55 -9.77
CA ILE A 5 4.40 -17.06 -8.43
C ILE A 5 3.06 -16.35 -8.50
N LEU A 6 2.06 -16.92 -7.85
CA LEU A 6 0.73 -16.32 -7.72
C LEU A 6 0.80 -15.21 -6.66
N ILE A 7 0.52 -13.98 -7.03
CA ILE A 7 0.66 -12.80 -6.15
C ILE A 7 -0.67 -12.13 -5.93
N SER A 8 -1.13 -12.08 -4.69
CA SER A 8 -2.31 -11.31 -4.30
C SER A 8 -1.95 -9.84 -4.11
N THR A 9 -2.63 -8.96 -4.85
CA THR A 9 -2.51 -7.50 -4.72
C THR A 9 -3.77 -6.80 -5.23
N THR A 10 -3.83 -5.48 -5.17
CA THR A 10 -4.79 -4.68 -5.92
C THR A 10 -4.08 -4.04 -7.10
N ARG A 11 -4.67 -4.15 -8.30
CA ARG A 11 -4.11 -3.51 -9.49
C ARG A 11 -4.85 -2.24 -9.81
N GLN A 12 -4.07 -1.17 -10.06
CA GLN A 12 -4.59 0.08 -10.61
C GLN A 12 -5.67 0.77 -9.73
N TRP A 13 -5.79 0.40 -8.51
CA TRP A 13 -6.69 1.02 -7.54
C TRP A 13 -5.93 1.69 -6.41
N ASN A 14 -5.15 0.92 -5.68
CA ASN A 14 -4.33 1.40 -4.58
C ASN A 14 -2.86 1.21 -4.93
N PRO A 15 -2.16 2.26 -5.36
CA PRO A 15 -0.74 2.13 -5.68
C PRO A 15 0.09 1.66 -4.47
N GLY A 16 -0.35 1.94 -3.24
CA GLY A 16 0.31 1.48 -2.04
C GLY A 16 0.42 -0.03 -1.92
N ASP A 17 -0.62 -0.78 -2.29
CA ASP A 17 -0.57 -2.24 -2.32
C ASP A 17 0.36 -2.73 -3.45
N GLU A 18 0.36 -2.03 -4.58
CA GLU A 18 1.28 -2.35 -5.67
C GLU A 18 2.74 -2.06 -5.30
N PHE A 19 3.02 -1.04 -4.46
CA PHE A 19 4.38 -0.80 -3.97
C PHE A 19 4.86 -1.95 -3.08
N ILE A 20 3.99 -2.53 -2.26
CA ILE A 20 4.32 -3.74 -1.49
C ILE A 20 4.62 -4.91 -2.44
N MET A 21 3.79 -5.11 -3.47
CA MET A 21 4.00 -6.13 -4.49
C MET A 21 5.32 -5.93 -5.23
N MET A 22 5.62 -4.71 -5.70
CA MET A 22 6.87 -4.39 -6.39
C MET A 22 8.09 -4.71 -5.52
N GLY A 23 8.06 -4.31 -4.26
CA GLY A 23 9.11 -4.60 -3.31
C GLY A 23 9.25 -6.11 -3.04
N SER A 24 8.14 -6.82 -2.89
CA SER A 24 8.15 -8.27 -2.70
C SER A 24 8.72 -9.00 -3.92
N ILE A 25 8.37 -8.57 -5.13
CA ILE A 25 8.96 -9.10 -6.38
C ILE A 25 10.47 -8.83 -6.40
N ASN A 26 10.92 -7.65 -5.98
CA ASN A 26 12.35 -7.33 -5.95
C ASN A 26 13.11 -8.19 -4.92
N ILE A 27 12.51 -8.50 -3.76
CA ILE A 27 13.07 -9.47 -2.80
C ILE A 27 13.20 -10.86 -3.47
N LEU A 28 12.13 -11.35 -4.12
CA LEU A 28 12.13 -12.67 -4.74
C LEU A 28 13.12 -12.76 -5.92
N LYS A 29 13.30 -11.68 -6.67
CA LYS A 29 14.34 -11.61 -7.72
C LYS A 29 15.75 -11.74 -7.15
N LYS A 30 16.03 -11.27 -5.94
CA LYS A 30 17.33 -11.46 -5.29
C LYS A 30 17.57 -12.92 -4.85
N ILE A 31 16.51 -13.69 -4.66
CA ILE A 31 16.58 -15.10 -4.27
C ILE A 31 16.65 -16.02 -5.50
N PHE A 32 15.73 -15.80 -6.45
CA PHE A 32 15.51 -16.69 -7.60
C PHE A 32 16.07 -16.13 -8.92
N GLY A 33 16.69 -14.95 -8.90
CA GLY A 33 17.11 -14.27 -10.13
C GLY A 33 15.92 -13.82 -10.99
N ASN A 34 16.16 -13.57 -12.27
CA ASN A 34 15.13 -13.17 -13.22
C ASN A 34 14.25 -14.35 -13.72
N THR A 35 14.31 -15.49 -13.04
CA THR A 35 13.55 -16.69 -13.41
C THR A 35 12.14 -16.72 -12.82
N ILE A 36 11.71 -15.68 -12.12
CA ILE A 36 10.33 -15.58 -11.62
C ILE A 36 9.37 -15.10 -12.72
N ASN A 37 8.15 -15.67 -12.70
CA ASN A 37 7.02 -15.26 -13.52
C ASN A 37 5.86 -14.87 -12.58
N PRO A 38 5.63 -13.58 -12.30
CA PRO A 38 4.53 -13.13 -11.45
C PRO A 38 3.19 -13.32 -12.15
N ILE A 39 2.26 -14.00 -11.48
CA ILE A 39 0.87 -14.16 -11.90
C ILE A 39 0.01 -13.39 -10.90
N ILE A 40 -0.63 -12.34 -11.35
CA ILE A 40 -1.33 -11.41 -10.46
C ILE A 40 -2.76 -11.88 -10.20
N TYR A 41 -3.08 -12.10 -8.93
CA TYR A 41 -4.44 -12.19 -8.44
C TYR A 41 -4.91 -10.81 -7.97
N ASN A 42 -5.74 -10.15 -8.79
CA ASN A 42 -6.28 -8.84 -8.43
C ASN A 42 -7.46 -9.01 -7.48
N ARG A 43 -7.31 -8.59 -6.22
CA ARG A 43 -8.34 -8.69 -5.18
C ARG A 43 -9.57 -7.81 -5.43
N ASN A 44 -9.41 -6.76 -6.23
CA ASN A 44 -10.44 -5.75 -6.45
C ASN A 44 -10.59 -5.40 -7.93
N PRO A 45 -10.93 -6.37 -8.79
CA PRO A 45 -11.00 -6.14 -10.24
C PRO A 45 -12.10 -5.16 -10.64
N ASP A 46 -13.19 -5.09 -9.85
CA ASP A 46 -14.39 -4.31 -10.18
C ASP A 46 -14.35 -2.86 -9.68
N ILE A 47 -13.37 -2.51 -8.88
CA ILE A 47 -13.34 -1.20 -8.22
C ILE A 47 -13.30 -0.04 -9.21
N ARG A 48 -12.77 -0.28 -10.40
CA ARG A 48 -12.65 0.75 -11.40
C ARG A 48 -13.92 1.15 -12.11
N GLY A 49 -14.86 0.27 -12.24
CA GLY A 49 -16.13 0.59 -12.88
C GLY A 49 -16.91 1.72 -12.21
N GLY A 50 -16.61 2.05 -10.96
CA GLY A 50 -17.29 3.08 -10.21
C GLY A 50 -16.46 4.32 -9.87
N ALA A 51 -15.16 4.31 -10.16
CA ALA A 51 -14.24 5.35 -9.66
C ALA A 51 -13.95 6.47 -10.66
N SER A 52 -14.35 6.33 -11.90
CA SER A 52 -13.96 7.27 -12.93
C SER A 52 -14.91 8.44 -13.04
N PHE A 53 -14.36 9.63 -12.91
CA PHE A 53 -14.93 10.89 -13.32
C PHE A 53 -16.09 11.42 -12.48
N ARG A 54 -15.79 12.20 -11.47
CA ARG A 54 -16.74 13.18 -10.95
C ARG A 54 -17.07 14.21 -12.03
N ASN A 55 -18.09 13.92 -12.81
CA ASN A 55 -18.77 14.97 -13.52
C ASN A 55 -19.68 15.66 -12.50
N LYS A 56 -19.44 16.92 -12.17
CA LYS A 56 -20.21 17.73 -11.20
C LYS A 56 -21.66 18.00 -11.62
N THR A 57 -22.18 17.29 -12.63
CA THR A 57 -23.60 17.39 -13.00
C THR A 57 -24.47 16.63 -12.00
N ARG A 58 -25.56 17.24 -11.59
CA ARG A 58 -26.57 16.67 -10.67
C ARG A 58 -27.05 15.28 -11.08
N SER A 59 -27.11 15.01 -12.37
CA SER A 59 -27.48 13.72 -12.95
C SER A 59 -26.42 12.65 -12.71
N TYR A 60 -25.14 12.99 -12.74
CA TYR A 60 -24.04 12.06 -12.47
C TYR A 60 -23.97 11.69 -10.97
N GLU A 61 -24.12 12.67 -10.07
CA GLU A 61 -24.16 12.39 -8.63
C GLU A 61 -25.32 11.48 -8.26
N PHE A 62 -26.48 11.67 -8.90
CA PHE A 62 -27.63 10.80 -8.69
C PHE A 62 -27.38 9.40 -9.23
N SER A 63 -26.89 9.26 -10.44
CA SER A 63 -26.54 7.97 -11.05
C SER A 63 -25.49 7.23 -10.22
N TYR A 64 -24.45 7.91 -9.78
CA TYR A 64 -23.40 7.38 -8.94
C TYR A 64 -23.91 6.89 -7.58
N LYS A 65 -24.73 7.71 -6.89
CA LYS A 65 -25.35 7.32 -5.62
C LYS A 65 -26.28 6.11 -5.78
N TRP A 66 -27.02 6.08 -6.90
CA TRP A 66 -27.90 4.97 -7.25
C TRP A 66 -27.13 3.69 -7.55
N ASP A 67 -26.09 3.76 -8.36
CA ASP A 67 -25.25 2.61 -8.69
C ASP A 67 -24.58 2.03 -7.43
N ARG A 68 -24.12 2.90 -6.54
CA ARG A 68 -23.54 2.48 -5.27
C ARG A 68 -24.56 1.85 -4.33
N ALA A 69 -25.75 2.42 -4.22
CA ALA A 69 -26.85 1.88 -3.41
C ALA A 69 -27.37 0.56 -4.00
N SER A 70 -27.50 0.51 -5.33
CA SER A 70 -27.91 -0.68 -6.09
C SER A 70 -26.88 -1.81 -5.98
N PHE A 71 -25.60 -1.50 -6.04
CA PHE A 71 -24.51 -2.47 -5.84
C PHE A 71 -24.53 -3.09 -4.44
N LYS A 72 -24.67 -2.25 -3.40
CA LYS A 72 -24.79 -2.74 -2.02
C LYS A 72 -26.08 -3.54 -1.79
N GLY A 73 -27.21 -3.07 -2.32
CA GLY A 73 -28.50 -3.73 -2.18
C GLY A 73 -28.60 -5.05 -2.97
N LYS A 74 -28.13 -5.04 -4.21
CA LYS A 74 -28.11 -6.25 -5.06
C LYS A 74 -27.17 -7.32 -4.51
N GLY A 75 -25.97 -6.94 -4.03
CA GLY A 75 -25.04 -7.87 -3.40
C GLY A 75 -25.66 -8.59 -2.21
N GLY A 76 -26.28 -7.85 -1.28
CA GLY A 76 -26.97 -8.42 -0.12
C GLY A 76 -28.17 -9.31 -0.48
N LEU A 77 -28.97 -8.89 -1.46
CA LEU A 77 -30.14 -9.66 -1.91
C LEU A 77 -29.72 -10.94 -2.65
N HIS A 78 -28.69 -10.86 -3.51
CA HIS A 78 -28.14 -12.03 -4.20
C HIS A 78 -27.53 -13.03 -3.24
N GLU A 79 -26.84 -12.56 -2.20
CA GLU A 79 -26.26 -13.39 -1.15
C GLU A 79 -27.36 -14.08 -0.33
N LEU A 80 -28.42 -13.33 0.03
CA LEU A 80 -29.58 -13.84 0.77
C LEU A 80 -30.39 -14.89 -0.02
N LEU A 81 -30.59 -14.63 -1.30
CA LEU A 81 -31.40 -15.53 -2.17
C LEU A 81 -30.56 -16.64 -2.80
N ARG A 82 -29.23 -16.66 -2.62
CA ARG A 82 -28.30 -17.55 -3.32
C ARG A 82 -28.49 -17.56 -4.84
N ILE A 83 -29.07 -16.49 -5.39
CA ILE A 83 -29.32 -16.32 -6.80
C ILE A 83 -28.10 -15.68 -7.45
N GLY A 84 -27.28 -16.48 -8.05
CA GLY A 84 -26.25 -16.15 -9.01
C GLY A 84 -25.07 -15.45 -8.34
N HIS A 85 -24.31 -15.39 -8.81
CA HIS A 85 -23.11 -15.05 -9.49
C HIS A 85 -22.52 -13.74 -9.06
N TYR A 86 -22.42 -13.46 -7.79
CA TYR A 86 -21.32 -12.66 -7.39
C TYR A 86 -20.10 -13.54 -7.52
N ASP A 87 -19.85 -13.76 -8.77
CA ASP A 87 -18.67 -14.12 -9.30
C ASP A 87 -17.93 -15.35 -8.92
N ASN A 88 -18.43 -16.40 -9.47
CA ASN A 88 -17.70 -17.63 -9.53
C ASN A 88 -16.99 -17.85 -10.88
N SER A 89 -17.09 -16.88 -11.80
CA SER A 89 -16.57 -17.03 -13.15
C SER A 89 -15.07 -17.20 -13.22
N TRP A 90 -14.34 -16.69 -12.22
CA TRP A 90 -12.90 -16.87 -12.14
C TRP A 90 -12.44 -18.08 -11.32
N LYS A 91 -13.33 -18.76 -10.63
CA LYS A 91 -12.97 -19.89 -9.80
C LYS A 91 -12.37 -21.03 -10.57
N ASP A 92 -12.81 -21.17 -11.81
CA ASP A 92 -12.55 -22.35 -12.60
C ASP A 92 -11.34 -22.22 -13.51
N ASP A 93 -10.85 -20.97 -13.73
CA ASP A 93 -9.76 -20.70 -14.69
C ASP A 93 -8.37 -20.72 -14.07
N MET A 94 -8.26 -20.82 -12.75
CA MET A 94 -6.96 -20.85 -12.10
C MET A 94 -6.33 -22.26 -12.20
N ASN A 95 -5.44 -22.41 -13.16
CA ASN A 95 -4.67 -23.65 -13.27
C ASN A 95 -3.55 -23.70 -12.23
N VAL A 96 -3.88 -24.25 -11.05
CA VAL A 96 -2.96 -24.39 -9.92
C VAL A 96 -1.81 -25.34 -10.16
N ALA A 97 -1.91 -26.22 -11.16
CA ALA A 97 -0.87 -27.20 -11.46
C ALA A 97 0.44 -26.56 -11.91
N ASN A 98 0.39 -25.30 -12.36
CA ASN A 98 1.56 -24.56 -12.83
C ASN A 98 2.02 -23.47 -11.85
N ILE A 99 1.51 -23.45 -10.62
CA ILE A 99 1.91 -22.48 -9.59
C ILE A 99 2.94 -23.11 -8.65
N ASP A 100 4.11 -22.53 -8.61
CA ASP A 100 5.20 -23.01 -7.75
C ASP A 100 5.14 -22.43 -6.34
N MET A 101 4.57 -21.23 -6.18
CA MET A 101 4.46 -20.53 -4.90
C MET A 101 3.35 -19.48 -4.92
N ALA A 102 2.73 -19.23 -3.77
CA ALA A 102 1.81 -18.13 -3.56
C ALA A 102 2.44 -17.06 -2.64
N LEU A 103 2.19 -15.80 -2.97
CA LEU A 103 2.62 -14.63 -2.22
C LEU A 103 1.43 -13.73 -1.92
N PHE A 104 1.22 -13.45 -0.65
CA PHE A 104 0.34 -12.36 -0.22
C PHE A 104 1.18 -11.11 0.02
N ALA A 105 1.00 -10.11 -0.84
CA ALA A 105 1.75 -8.86 -0.81
C ALA A 105 0.96 -7.78 -0.05
N GLY A 106 1.10 -7.79 1.27
CA GLY A 106 0.56 -6.77 2.16
C GLY A 106 -0.95 -6.67 2.24
N SER A 107 -1.44 -5.50 2.63
CA SER A 107 -2.82 -5.11 2.84
C SER A 107 -3.48 -5.66 4.13
N PRO A 108 -4.43 -4.92 4.72
CA PRO A 108 -5.28 -5.46 5.78
C PRO A 108 -6.35 -6.43 5.25
N GLU A 109 -6.49 -6.61 3.93
CA GLU A 109 -7.53 -7.48 3.33
C GLU A 109 -7.12 -8.95 3.17
N TRP A 110 -5.96 -9.36 3.72
CA TRP A 110 -5.47 -10.74 3.61
C TRP A 110 -6.39 -11.80 4.26
N TYR A 111 -7.31 -11.41 5.12
CA TYR A 111 -8.31 -12.29 5.75
C TYR A 111 -9.72 -12.15 5.13
N GLY A 112 -9.87 -11.32 4.10
CA GLY A 112 -11.17 -11.02 3.51
C GLY A 112 -11.73 -12.09 2.58
N THR A 113 -13.05 -12.11 2.42
CA THR A 113 -13.78 -13.06 1.55
C THR A 113 -13.34 -13.01 0.08
N ARG A 114 -12.82 -11.89 -0.38
CA ARG A 114 -12.30 -11.71 -1.75
C ARG A 114 -11.11 -12.59 -2.08
N LEU A 115 -10.42 -13.09 -1.07
CA LEU A 115 -9.28 -13.99 -1.21
C LEU A 115 -9.67 -15.47 -1.11
N ARG A 116 -10.94 -15.78 -0.88
CA ARG A 116 -11.41 -17.16 -0.66
C ARG A 116 -11.01 -18.10 -1.78
N THR A 117 -11.18 -17.68 -3.03
CA THR A 117 -10.80 -18.48 -4.21
C THR A 117 -9.31 -18.77 -4.24
N MET A 118 -8.48 -17.77 -3.92
CA MET A 118 -7.03 -17.96 -3.84
C MET A 118 -6.64 -18.91 -2.69
N TYR A 119 -7.26 -18.77 -1.52
CA TYR A 119 -7.04 -19.70 -0.40
C TYR A 119 -7.44 -21.13 -0.75
N GLN A 120 -8.60 -21.32 -1.42
CA GLN A 120 -9.04 -22.63 -1.89
C GLN A 120 -8.08 -23.25 -2.90
N ALA A 121 -7.56 -22.46 -3.82
CA ALA A 121 -6.57 -22.89 -4.79
C ALA A 121 -5.25 -23.31 -4.13
N ILE A 122 -4.78 -22.54 -3.17
CA ILE A 122 -3.57 -22.82 -2.39
C ILE A 122 -3.71 -24.16 -1.64
N GLU A 123 -4.80 -24.33 -0.92
CA GLU A 123 -5.06 -25.54 -0.15
C GLU A 123 -5.19 -26.77 -1.06
N LYS A 124 -6.01 -26.69 -2.12
CA LYS A 124 -6.21 -27.78 -3.08
C LYS A 124 -4.90 -28.17 -3.79
N GLY A 125 -4.06 -27.19 -4.14
CA GLY A 125 -2.80 -27.42 -4.83
C GLY A 125 -1.62 -27.71 -3.89
N ASN A 126 -1.80 -27.62 -2.57
CA ASN A 126 -0.74 -27.67 -1.57
C ASN A 126 0.42 -26.70 -1.93
N ILE A 127 0.07 -25.47 -2.34
CA ILE A 127 1.00 -24.50 -2.87
C ILE A 127 1.82 -23.88 -1.73
N PRO A 128 3.16 -23.92 -1.75
CA PRO A 128 3.99 -23.21 -0.78
C PRO A 128 3.64 -21.73 -0.74
N THR A 129 3.33 -21.20 0.45
CA THR A 129 2.80 -19.85 0.61
C THR A 129 3.66 -19.00 1.52
N ILE A 130 3.89 -17.76 1.13
CA ILE A 130 4.53 -16.73 1.95
C ILE A 130 3.65 -15.48 2.04
N PHE A 131 3.77 -14.78 3.16
CA PHE A 131 3.08 -13.52 3.43
C PHE A 131 4.12 -12.45 3.71
N LEU A 132 4.10 -11.35 2.95
CA LEU A 132 5.07 -10.27 3.11
C LEU A 132 4.36 -8.93 3.32
N GLY A 133 4.70 -8.26 4.41
CA GLY A 133 4.18 -6.94 4.76
C GLY A 133 2.71 -6.95 5.18
N LEU A 134 2.25 -8.01 5.84
CA LEU A 134 0.90 -8.05 6.38
C LEU A 134 0.70 -6.94 7.41
N GLY A 135 -0.44 -6.26 7.33
CA GLY A 135 -0.91 -5.27 8.29
C GLY A 135 -2.35 -5.56 8.69
N ALA A 136 -2.67 -5.35 9.95
CA ALA A 136 -4.03 -5.30 10.45
C ALA A 136 -4.40 -3.83 10.66
N GLY A 137 -5.67 -3.47 10.43
CA GLY A 137 -6.20 -2.19 10.90
C GLY A 137 -6.74 -2.36 12.33
N ASP A 138 -7.18 -1.27 12.93
CA ASP A 138 -7.75 -1.26 14.29
C ASP A 138 -9.00 -2.14 14.46
N SER A 139 -9.62 -2.56 13.36
CA SER A 139 -10.90 -3.28 13.32
C SER A 139 -10.78 -4.76 12.93
N VAL A 140 -9.59 -5.37 12.99
CA VAL A 140 -9.45 -6.78 12.61
C VAL A 140 -9.96 -7.69 13.72
N ASP A 141 -11.15 -8.25 13.52
CA ASP A 141 -11.63 -9.37 14.31
C ASP A 141 -11.25 -10.68 13.63
N PHE A 142 -10.15 -11.27 14.09
CA PHE A 142 -9.65 -12.54 13.58
C PHE A 142 -10.48 -13.76 14.05
N SER A 143 -11.35 -13.58 15.05
CA SER A 143 -12.22 -14.65 15.56
C SER A 143 -13.24 -15.14 14.53
N ASN A 144 -13.58 -14.28 13.56
CA ASN A 144 -14.49 -14.56 12.47
C ASN A 144 -13.77 -14.92 11.16
N SER A 145 -12.47 -15.18 11.17
CA SER A 145 -11.75 -15.63 9.98
C SER A 145 -12.27 -17.01 9.55
N GLU A 146 -12.39 -17.21 8.24
CA GLU A 146 -12.74 -18.52 7.71
C GLU A 146 -11.68 -19.56 8.12
N ASN A 147 -12.07 -20.78 8.48
CA ASN A 147 -11.15 -21.88 8.83
C ASN A 147 -10.07 -22.13 7.76
N ILE A 148 -10.34 -21.80 6.51
CA ILE A 148 -9.37 -21.95 5.42
C ILE A 148 -8.20 -20.97 5.56
N VAL A 149 -8.44 -19.74 6.03
CA VAL A 149 -7.39 -18.75 6.29
C VAL A 149 -6.47 -19.25 7.38
N ASP A 150 -7.03 -19.76 8.47
CA ASP A 150 -6.28 -20.35 9.59
C ASP A 150 -5.38 -21.50 9.11
N ARG A 151 -5.90 -22.41 8.28
CA ARG A 151 -5.12 -23.54 7.74
C ARG A 151 -3.99 -23.09 6.83
N VAL A 152 -4.22 -22.12 5.95
CA VAL A 152 -3.17 -21.60 5.05
C VAL A 152 -2.11 -20.84 5.82
N LEU A 153 -2.48 -20.02 6.82
CA LEU A 153 -1.51 -19.36 7.70
C LEU A 153 -0.67 -20.37 8.50
N SER A 154 -1.31 -21.42 9.05
CA SER A 154 -0.62 -22.46 9.80
C SER A 154 0.40 -23.23 8.95
N ASN A 155 0.17 -23.36 7.65
CA ASN A 155 1.05 -24.04 6.70
C ASN A 155 1.99 -23.09 5.94
N ALA A 156 1.94 -21.78 6.21
CA ALA A 156 2.77 -20.81 5.53
C ALA A 156 4.25 -21.05 5.80
N LYS A 157 5.07 -20.94 4.76
CA LYS A 157 6.52 -21.05 4.86
C LYS A 157 7.13 -19.86 5.60
N PHE A 158 6.53 -18.69 5.46
CA PHE A 158 6.97 -17.46 6.11
C PHE A 158 5.86 -16.42 6.20
N ILE A 159 5.78 -15.73 7.33
CA ILE A 159 4.85 -14.63 7.57
C ILE A 159 5.64 -13.44 8.12
N ALA A 160 5.76 -12.38 7.32
CA ALA A 160 6.30 -11.09 7.73
C ALA A 160 5.19 -10.07 7.91
N THR A 161 5.09 -9.49 9.08
CA THR A 161 4.18 -8.38 9.40
C THR A 161 4.93 -7.06 9.33
N ARG A 162 4.23 -5.99 8.98
CA ARG A 162 4.82 -4.66 8.84
C ARG A 162 4.69 -3.78 10.08
N ASP A 163 3.96 -4.23 11.07
CA ASP A 163 3.74 -3.56 12.35
C ASP A 163 3.64 -4.57 13.49
N LYS A 164 3.89 -4.08 14.72
CA LYS A 164 3.92 -4.89 15.93
C LYS A 164 2.54 -5.40 16.34
N GLN A 165 1.48 -4.64 16.05
CA GLN A 165 0.11 -5.05 16.34
C GLN A 165 -0.26 -6.30 15.55
N THR A 166 0.08 -6.32 14.25
CA THR A 166 -0.15 -7.50 13.40
C THR A 166 0.76 -8.68 13.79
N GLU A 167 2.00 -8.42 14.23
CA GLU A 167 2.88 -9.48 14.74
C GLU A 167 2.24 -10.19 15.93
N GLU A 168 1.75 -9.45 16.91
CA GLU A 168 1.10 -10.06 18.09
C GLU A 168 -0.19 -10.80 17.72
N LEU A 169 -1.00 -10.24 16.81
CA LEU A 169 -2.22 -10.88 16.29
C LEU A 169 -1.92 -12.24 15.63
N LEU A 170 -0.80 -12.34 14.91
CA LEU A 170 -0.42 -13.54 14.15
C LEU A 170 0.66 -14.39 14.84
N LYS A 171 0.94 -14.13 16.10
CA LYS A 171 1.98 -14.81 16.89
C LYS A 171 1.84 -16.33 16.87
N LYS A 172 0.62 -16.87 16.94
CA LYS A 172 0.34 -18.31 16.88
C LYS A 172 0.84 -18.99 15.59
N TYR A 173 1.06 -18.21 14.51
CA TYR A 173 1.58 -18.71 13.23
C TYR A 173 3.08 -18.41 13.05
N ASN A 174 3.79 -18.06 14.12
CA ASN A 174 5.21 -17.68 14.09
C ASN A 174 5.50 -16.50 13.12
N ALA A 175 4.58 -15.57 13.03
CA ALA A 175 4.79 -14.32 12.30
C ALA A 175 5.89 -13.48 12.96
N ILE A 176 6.69 -12.77 12.15
CA ILE A 176 7.73 -11.87 12.64
C ILE A 176 7.58 -10.49 12.04
N TYR A 177 7.89 -9.47 12.85
CA TYR A 177 7.97 -8.10 12.37
C TYR A 177 9.18 -7.89 11.45
N MET A 178 8.91 -7.34 10.27
CA MET A 178 9.91 -6.88 9.30
C MET A 178 9.45 -5.56 8.69
N PRO A 179 10.36 -4.61 8.37
CA PRO A 179 9.98 -3.44 7.59
C PRO A 179 9.21 -3.80 6.32
N CYS A 180 8.14 -3.06 6.03
CA CYS A 180 7.26 -3.36 4.90
C CYS A 180 8.03 -3.46 3.57
N PRO A 181 7.73 -4.43 2.70
CA PRO A 181 8.38 -4.57 1.39
C PRO A 181 8.28 -3.34 0.47
N ALA A 182 7.37 -2.40 0.72
CA ALA A 182 7.34 -1.13 0.01
C ALA A 182 8.69 -0.37 0.07
N LEU A 183 9.52 -0.64 1.09
CA LEU A 183 10.92 -0.16 1.18
C LEU A 183 11.79 -0.60 -0.01
N PHE A 184 11.38 -1.61 -0.74
CA PHE A 184 12.09 -2.17 -1.90
C PHE A 184 11.34 -1.96 -3.21
N ALA A 185 10.30 -1.11 -3.23
CA ALA A 185 9.49 -0.87 -4.43
C ALA A 185 10.33 -0.38 -5.60
N SER A 186 11.27 0.54 -5.36
CA SER A 186 12.28 0.92 -6.35
C SER A 186 13.52 0.03 -6.26
N PRO A 187 14.02 -0.49 -7.39
CA PRO A 187 15.30 -1.20 -7.43
C PRO A 187 16.51 -0.27 -7.29
N SER A 188 16.34 1.02 -7.57
CA SER A 188 17.36 2.06 -7.46
C SER A 188 17.09 2.98 -6.27
N ASN A 189 18.11 3.71 -5.86
CA ASN A 189 18.02 4.77 -4.88
C ASN A 189 19.04 5.87 -5.22
N ARG A 190 18.86 7.05 -4.62
CA ARG A 190 19.82 8.16 -4.70
C ARG A 190 20.09 8.75 -3.32
N VAL A 191 21.25 9.37 -3.16
CA VAL A 191 21.54 10.17 -1.97
C VAL A 191 21.00 11.58 -2.22
N VAL A 192 20.08 12.02 -1.37
CA VAL A 192 19.60 13.40 -1.35
C VAL A 192 20.66 14.25 -0.65
N LYS A 193 21.07 15.36 -1.27
CA LYS A 193 22.11 16.26 -0.73
C LYS A 193 21.56 17.55 -0.14
N GLU A 194 20.44 18.02 -0.68
CA GLU A 194 19.73 19.22 -0.24
C GLU A 194 18.24 19.06 -0.50
N VAL A 195 17.40 19.83 0.18
CA VAL A 195 15.96 19.84 -0.02
C VAL A 195 15.60 21.04 -0.87
N ASN A 196 15.39 20.81 -2.16
CA ASN A 196 14.94 21.82 -3.12
C ASN A 196 13.44 21.69 -3.39
N LYS A 197 12.93 20.43 -3.46
CA LYS A 197 11.53 20.18 -3.78
C LYS A 197 10.89 19.17 -2.81
N ILE A 198 9.70 19.48 -2.33
CA ILE A 198 8.94 18.65 -1.40
C ILE A 198 7.71 18.06 -2.07
N GLY A 199 7.56 16.74 -2.01
CA GLY A 199 6.35 16.05 -2.44
C GLY A 199 5.32 16.00 -1.31
N LEU A 200 4.11 16.48 -1.57
CA LEU A 200 3.01 16.51 -0.62
C LEU A 200 1.96 15.45 -1.01
N ILE A 201 1.81 14.40 -0.23
CA ILE A 201 0.86 13.33 -0.54
C ILE A 201 -0.55 13.79 -0.17
N TYR A 202 -1.34 14.09 -1.18
CA TYR A 202 -2.71 14.52 -0.98
C TYR A 202 -3.62 13.34 -0.57
N ALA A 203 -4.60 13.63 0.27
CA ALA A 203 -5.62 12.70 0.68
C ALA A 203 -6.92 13.44 1.02
N THR A 204 -8.05 12.94 0.54
CA THR A 204 -9.37 13.50 0.84
C THR A 204 -10.26 12.47 1.52
N ASN A 205 -11.19 12.93 2.36
CA ASN A 205 -12.22 12.10 2.97
C ASN A 205 -13.37 11.75 2.02
N GLU A 206 -13.35 12.30 0.82
CA GLU A 206 -14.38 12.11 -0.19
C GLU A 206 -14.10 10.96 -1.18
N THR A 207 -12.99 10.23 -1.01
CA THR A 207 -12.70 9.06 -1.84
C THR A 207 -13.78 7.99 -1.70
N LEU A 208 -14.04 7.28 -2.78
CA LEU A 208 -15.05 6.22 -2.89
C LEU A 208 -14.94 5.10 -1.87
N LYS A 209 -13.73 4.82 -1.42
CA LYS A 209 -13.45 3.90 -0.33
C LYS A 209 -12.57 4.59 0.68
N GLY A 210 -13.21 5.04 1.74
CA GLY A 210 -12.55 5.71 2.83
C GLY A 210 -11.29 4.98 3.27
N ASN A 211 -10.15 5.59 2.99
CA ASN A 211 -8.87 5.16 3.51
C ASN A 211 -8.68 5.65 4.96
N ASN A 212 -9.78 5.72 5.71
CA ASN A 212 -9.84 6.27 7.07
C ASN A 212 -9.37 7.74 7.16
N VAL A 213 -9.44 8.48 6.08
CA VAL A 213 -9.19 9.93 6.11
C VAL A 213 -10.42 10.59 6.73
N SER A 214 -10.26 11.12 7.92
CA SER A 214 -11.31 11.90 8.59
C SER A 214 -11.36 13.31 8.00
N LYS A 215 -12.51 13.98 8.15
CA LYS A 215 -12.61 15.41 7.78
C LYS A 215 -11.54 16.25 8.50
N LYS A 216 -11.30 15.99 9.79
CA LYS A 216 -10.27 16.69 10.56
C LYS A 216 -8.87 16.54 9.95
N MET A 217 -8.53 15.33 9.49
CA MET A 217 -7.25 15.09 8.82
C MET A 217 -7.19 15.81 7.49
N HIS A 218 -8.27 15.75 6.70
CA HIS A 218 -8.34 16.39 5.41
C HIS A 218 -8.20 17.92 5.53
N ASP A 219 -8.99 18.56 6.41
CA ASP A 219 -8.92 20.00 6.66
C ASP A 219 -7.50 20.41 7.09
N TYR A 220 -6.87 19.63 7.98
CA TYR A 220 -5.49 19.87 8.41
C TYR A 220 -4.46 19.76 7.26
N ILE A 221 -4.60 18.77 6.39
CA ILE A 221 -3.70 18.58 5.24
C ILE A 221 -3.81 19.78 4.28
N VAL A 222 -5.02 20.22 3.96
CA VAL A 222 -5.24 21.35 3.06
C VAL A 222 -4.62 22.63 3.63
N ASP A 223 -4.89 22.94 4.90
CA ASP A 223 -4.33 24.13 5.56
C ASP A 223 -2.78 24.07 5.63
N LEU A 224 -2.22 22.94 6.05
CA LEU A 224 -0.76 22.76 6.12
C LEU A 224 -0.11 22.90 4.74
N TYR A 225 -0.71 22.33 3.70
CA TYR A 225 -0.13 22.34 2.35
C TYR A 225 -0.19 23.73 1.72
N GLN A 226 -1.24 24.50 2.00
CA GLN A 226 -1.30 25.91 1.60
C GLN A 226 -0.20 26.76 2.26
N GLN A 227 0.12 26.47 3.53
CA GLN A 227 1.20 27.17 4.23
C GLN A 227 2.58 26.72 3.71
N LEU A 228 2.79 25.42 3.49
CA LEU A 228 4.05 24.91 2.93
C LEU A 228 4.32 25.46 1.52
N ALA A 229 3.30 25.63 0.68
CA ALA A 229 3.44 26.17 -0.67
C ALA A 229 3.86 27.65 -0.71
N ARG A 230 3.74 28.38 0.40
CA ARG A 230 4.23 29.78 0.48
C ARG A 230 5.73 29.86 0.79
N GLU A 231 6.27 28.82 1.44
CA GLU A 231 7.63 28.82 1.97
C GLU A 231 8.58 27.89 1.18
N TYR A 232 8.03 26.90 0.47
CA TYR A 232 8.78 25.83 -0.19
C TYR A 232 8.29 25.60 -1.63
N ASP A 233 9.18 25.08 -2.49
CA ASP A 233 8.79 24.50 -3.77
C ASP A 233 8.15 23.13 -3.51
N VAL A 234 6.85 23.03 -3.77
CA VAL A 234 6.04 21.85 -3.46
C VAL A 234 5.22 21.40 -4.67
N GLU A 235 5.02 20.09 -4.77
CA GLU A 235 4.07 19.49 -5.71
C GLU A 235 3.21 18.46 -4.97
N LEU A 236 1.94 18.28 -5.41
CA LEU A 236 1.05 17.26 -4.89
C LEU A 236 1.31 15.91 -5.54
N VAL A 237 1.13 14.86 -4.76
CA VAL A 237 1.07 13.48 -5.24
C VAL A 237 -0.28 12.89 -4.87
N CYS A 238 -1.13 12.63 -5.86
CA CYS A 238 -2.38 11.93 -5.70
C CYS A 238 -2.19 10.44 -5.96
N HIS A 239 -2.78 9.59 -5.13
CA HIS A 239 -2.76 8.14 -5.30
C HIS A 239 -4.03 7.59 -5.93
N TYR A 240 -5.11 8.34 -5.90
CA TYR A 240 -6.40 7.95 -6.46
C TYR A 240 -6.88 9.01 -7.45
N ILE A 241 -7.51 8.54 -8.53
CA ILE A 241 -8.01 9.42 -9.58
C ILE A 241 -9.09 10.39 -9.07
N ASP A 242 -9.87 9.96 -8.09
CA ASP A 242 -10.94 10.77 -7.48
C ASP A 242 -10.42 11.85 -6.50
N GLU A 243 -9.11 11.89 -6.23
CA GLU A 243 -8.47 12.95 -5.48
C GLU A 243 -8.15 14.19 -6.35
N ILE A 244 -8.01 14.01 -7.66
CA ILE A 244 -7.49 15.05 -8.56
C ILE A 244 -8.40 16.27 -8.59
N ASP A 245 -9.70 16.07 -8.69
CA ASP A 245 -10.66 17.19 -8.79
C ASP A 245 -10.69 17.99 -7.49
N ASN A 246 -10.69 17.31 -6.34
CA ASN A 246 -10.64 17.98 -5.05
C ASN A 246 -9.31 18.74 -4.87
N ALA A 247 -8.18 18.09 -5.22
CA ALA A 247 -6.87 18.74 -5.13
C ALA A 247 -6.79 20.02 -5.98
N LYS A 248 -7.34 20.01 -7.20
CA LYS A 248 -7.42 21.20 -8.06
C LYS A 248 -8.29 22.32 -7.49
N GLU A 249 -9.37 21.96 -6.80
CA GLU A 249 -10.28 22.92 -6.21
C GLU A 249 -9.71 23.58 -4.95
N GLU A 250 -9.06 22.79 -4.11
CA GLU A 250 -8.58 23.21 -2.77
C GLU A 250 -7.16 23.79 -2.79
N LEU A 251 -6.33 23.30 -3.71
CA LEU A 251 -4.91 23.66 -3.85
C LEU A 251 -4.58 24.04 -5.30
N PRO A 252 -5.28 25.02 -5.91
CA PRO A 252 -5.26 25.28 -7.35
C PRO A 252 -3.90 25.73 -7.90
N ASN A 253 -3.01 26.21 -7.03
CA ASN A 253 -1.70 26.74 -7.41
C ASN A 253 -0.55 25.73 -7.23
N ILE A 254 -0.85 24.50 -6.84
CA ILE A 254 0.17 23.45 -6.63
C ILE A 254 0.05 22.42 -7.75
N GLU A 255 1.15 22.11 -8.41
CA GLU A 255 1.21 21.10 -9.47
C GLU A 255 0.83 19.71 -8.92
N ILE A 256 0.02 18.95 -9.70
CA ILE A 256 -0.49 17.63 -9.30
C ILE A 256 0.18 16.55 -10.13
N ASN A 257 0.78 15.58 -9.43
CA ASN A 257 1.31 14.37 -10.00
C ASN A 257 0.36 13.20 -9.72
N TYR A 258 0.02 12.48 -10.76
CA TYR A 258 -0.79 11.26 -10.69
C TYR A 258 -0.44 10.36 -11.86
N SER A 259 -0.40 9.06 -11.63
CA SER A 259 -0.39 8.06 -12.69
C SER A 259 -1.36 6.92 -12.38
N TYR A 260 -1.83 6.33 -13.46
CA TYR A 260 -2.64 5.12 -13.44
C TYR A 260 -1.78 3.85 -13.24
N ASP A 261 -0.52 3.88 -13.66
CA ASP A 261 0.43 2.78 -13.44
C ASP A 261 1.29 3.08 -12.20
N SER A 262 1.25 2.17 -11.25
CA SER A 262 2.02 2.30 -10.01
C SER A 262 3.54 2.33 -10.21
N LYS A 263 4.03 1.87 -11.36
CA LYS A 263 5.46 1.93 -11.69
C LYS A 263 5.93 3.35 -11.95
N ASP A 264 5.07 4.20 -12.50
CA ASP A 264 5.40 5.59 -12.80
C ASP A 264 5.65 6.40 -11.51
N TYR A 265 5.15 5.92 -10.38
CA TYR A 265 5.41 6.55 -9.09
C TYR A 265 6.88 6.49 -8.66
N ILE A 266 7.68 5.60 -9.24
CA ILE A 266 9.15 5.64 -9.05
C ILE A 266 9.70 6.97 -9.59
N ASP A 267 9.30 7.37 -10.79
CA ASP A 267 9.75 8.61 -11.42
C ASP A 267 9.08 9.84 -10.79
N ILE A 268 7.79 9.74 -10.42
CA ILE A 268 7.07 10.81 -9.72
C ILE A 268 7.77 11.13 -8.38
N TYR A 269 7.99 10.14 -7.54
CA TYR A 269 8.64 10.36 -6.23
C TYR A 269 10.12 10.75 -6.35
N ASN A 270 10.80 10.32 -7.42
CA ASN A 270 12.21 10.66 -7.63
C ASN A 270 12.46 12.14 -7.94
N LYS A 271 11.40 12.92 -8.20
CA LYS A 271 11.47 14.39 -8.34
C LYS A 271 11.72 15.11 -7.01
N PHE A 272 11.38 14.50 -5.88
CA PHE A 272 11.33 15.15 -4.57
C PHE A 272 12.55 14.81 -3.72
N ASP A 273 12.93 15.73 -2.83
CA ASP A 273 14.04 15.57 -1.90
C ASP A 273 13.56 15.25 -0.48
N LEU A 274 12.30 15.55 -0.19
CA LEU A 274 11.57 15.23 1.03
C LEU A 274 10.12 14.95 0.67
N VAL A 275 9.47 14.04 1.37
CA VAL A 275 8.05 13.72 1.14
C VAL A 275 7.26 13.85 2.45
N ILE A 276 6.10 14.51 2.40
CA ILE A 276 5.23 14.72 3.57
C ILE A 276 3.83 14.21 3.26
N GLY A 277 3.21 13.45 4.15
CA GLY A 277 1.81 13.08 3.99
C GLY A 277 1.31 11.97 4.88
N GLY A 278 0.02 11.67 4.76
CA GLY A 278 -0.67 10.68 5.59
C GLY A 278 -0.77 9.28 4.99
N ARG A 279 -0.15 9.02 3.83
CA ARG A 279 -0.21 7.68 3.21
C ARG A 279 1.06 6.90 3.46
N VAL A 280 0.93 5.87 4.29
CA VAL A 280 2.03 4.98 4.71
C VAL A 280 2.91 4.52 3.53
N HIS A 281 2.30 4.04 2.46
CA HIS A 281 3.08 3.48 1.34
C HIS A 281 3.62 4.54 0.38
N GLY A 282 3.10 5.77 0.41
CA GLY A 282 3.74 6.91 -0.24
C GLY A 282 5.07 7.23 0.44
N ILE A 283 5.10 7.24 1.77
CA ILE A 283 6.34 7.34 2.55
C ILE A 283 7.25 6.13 2.27
N GLY A 284 6.67 4.93 2.12
CA GLY A 284 7.44 3.73 1.76
C GLY A 284 8.08 3.82 0.36
N MET A 285 7.37 4.38 -0.62
CA MET A 285 7.91 4.60 -1.97
C MET A 285 9.06 5.61 -1.93
N SER A 286 8.91 6.75 -1.25
CA SER A 286 10.00 7.72 -1.09
C SER A 286 11.21 7.08 -0.41
N ALA A 287 11.00 6.33 0.67
CA ALA A 287 12.05 5.60 1.37
C ALA A 287 12.77 4.60 0.47
N SER A 288 12.05 3.92 -0.44
CA SER A 288 12.63 2.99 -1.40
C SER A 288 13.63 3.66 -2.35
N LEU A 289 13.49 4.95 -2.58
CA LEU A 289 14.36 5.78 -3.39
C LEU A 289 15.51 6.44 -2.59
N GLY A 290 15.55 6.25 -1.28
CA GLY A 290 16.50 6.90 -0.39
C GLY A 290 16.09 8.34 0.01
N ILE A 291 14.82 8.70 -0.20
CA ILE A 291 14.25 10.01 0.08
C ILE A 291 13.58 9.98 1.45
N PRO A 292 14.02 10.78 2.43
CA PRO A 292 13.37 10.86 3.74
C PRO A 292 11.91 11.32 3.67
N GLY A 293 11.11 10.92 4.66
CA GLY A 293 9.70 11.27 4.71
C GLY A 293 9.25 11.75 6.09
N ILE A 294 8.16 12.53 6.11
CA ILE A 294 7.43 12.93 7.32
C ILE A 294 6.02 12.36 7.20
N MET A 295 5.66 11.47 8.14
CA MET A 295 4.33 10.88 8.22
C MET A 295 3.38 11.74 9.04
N ILE A 296 2.24 12.12 8.47
CA ILE A 296 1.11 12.71 9.22
C ILE A 296 0.30 11.54 9.79
N LYS A 297 0.43 11.31 11.10
CA LYS A 297 -0.24 10.18 11.78
C LYS A 297 -1.73 10.41 11.90
N HIS A 298 -2.54 9.41 11.56
CA HIS A 298 -3.99 9.50 11.65
C HIS A 298 -4.67 8.19 12.07
N ASP A 299 -3.97 7.06 11.98
CA ASP A 299 -4.44 5.75 12.44
C ASP A 299 -3.25 4.85 12.83
N SER A 300 -3.54 3.66 13.36
CA SER A 300 -2.52 2.70 13.83
C SER A 300 -1.56 2.24 12.73
N ARG A 301 -1.97 2.26 11.45
CA ARG A 301 -1.14 1.87 10.31
C ARG A 301 0.08 2.79 10.14
N SER A 302 0.02 4.00 10.71
CA SER A 302 1.13 4.96 10.69
C SER A 302 2.41 4.39 11.31
N SER A 303 2.31 3.46 12.28
CA SER A 303 3.46 2.78 12.88
C SER A 303 4.31 1.98 11.88
N THR A 304 3.73 1.60 10.73
CA THR A 304 4.50 0.96 9.63
C THR A 304 5.65 1.83 9.15
N THR A 305 5.54 3.16 9.26
CA THR A 305 6.56 4.09 8.78
C THR A 305 7.83 4.13 9.62
N ASP A 306 7.81 3.55 10.82
CA ASP A 306 9.02 3.32 11.63
C ASP A 306 10.01 2.42 10.85
N GLY A 307 9.48 1.44 10.10
CA GLY A 307 10.27 0.60 9.20
C GLY A 307 10.87 1.33 7.99
N PHE A 308 10.45 2.56 7.74
CA PHE A 308 10.97 3.45 6.69
C PHE A 308 11.88 4.57 7.25
N LEU A 309 12.18 4.54 8.55
CA LEU A 309 12.92 5.58 9.28
C LEU A 309 12.33 6.99 9.10
N ALA A 310 11.01 7.08 8.92
CA ALA A 310 10.33 8.35 8.71
C ALA A 310 10.15 9.10 10.04
N GLU A 311 10.28 10.42 9.97
CA GLU A 311 9.81 11.30 11.05
C GLU A 311 8.26 11.34 11.03
N SER A 312 7.65 11.81 12.11
CA SER A 312 6.19 11.88 12.18
C SER A 312 5.69 13.11 12.91
N ILE A 313 4.50 13.55 12.52
CA ILE A 313 3.72 14.60 13.16
C ILE A 313 2.28 14.13 13.39
N GLU A 314 1.62 14.70 14.37
CA GLU A 314 0.20 14.45 14.66
C GLU A 314 -0.68 15.43 13.89
N ILE A 315 -1.96 15.05 13.65
CA ILE A 315 -2.97 15.97 13.09
C ILE A 315 -3.16 17.15 14.04
N GLY A 316 -3.04 18.38 13.51
CA GLY A 316 -3.13 19.62 14.27
C GLY A 316 -1.81 20.12 14.82
N THR A 317 -0.69 19.52 14.42
CA THR A 317 0.64 20.09 14.69
C THR A 317 0.78 21.46 14.03
N ASP A 318 1.17 22.48 14.77
CA ASP A 318 1.32 23.84 14.27
C ASP A 318 2.35 23.93 13.16
N PHE A 319 2.12 24.80 12.18
CA PHE A 319 3.02 25.03 11.05
C PHE A 319 4.46 25.29 11.47
N ASP A 320 4.68 26.15 12.47
CA ASP A 320 6.02 26.48 12.97
C ASP A 320 6.80 25.25 13.46
N VAL A 321 6.10 24.26 14.01
CA VAL A 321 6.69 23.00 14.45
C VAL A 321 7.10 22.16 13.25
N VAL A 322 6.23 22.11 12.23
CA VAL A 322 6.50 21.39 10.98
C VAL A 322 7.66 22.06 10.23
N ASP A 323 7.66 23.39 10.13
CA ASP A 323 8.74 24.13 9.48
C ASP A 323 10.10 23.89 10.18
N ARG A 324 10.15 23.97 11.52
CA ARG A 324 11.37 23.62 12.27
C ARG A 324 11.83 22.18 12.03
N LEU A 325 10.87 21.23 11.89
CA LEU A 325 11.20 19.84 11.58
C LEU A 325 11.80 19.73 10.17
N ILE A 326 11.20 20.38 9.16
CA ILE A 326 11.72 20.40 7.80
C ILE A 326 13.12 21.01 7.77
N ARG A 327 13.36 22.17 8.41
CA ARG A 327 14.68 22.79 8.49
C ARG A 327 15.71 21.93 9.21
N ARG A 328 15.31 21.18 10.24
CA ARG A 328 16.18 20.21 10.91
C ARG A 328 16.57 19.08 9.97
N ILE A 329 15.60 18.49 9.28
CA ILE A 329 15.83 17.42 8.30
C ILE A 329 16.73 17.92 7.17
N SER A 330 16.47 19.12 6.64
CA SER A 330 17.23 19.71 5.54
C SER A 330 18.71 19.89 5.87
N ARG A 331 19.04 20.24 7.11
CA ARG A 331 20.45 20.35 7.55
C ARG A 331 21.20 19.03 7.51
N ASP A 332 20.52 17.93 7.80
CA ASP A 332 21.11 16.60 7.91
C ASP A 332 20.64 15.64 6.80
N ILE A 333 20.04 16.17 5.74
CA ILE A 333 19.34 15.36 4.73
C ILE A 333 20.24 14.31 4.07
N GLU A 334 21.47 14.65 3.76
CA GLU A 334 22.42 13.71 3.16
C GLU A 334 22.73 12.54 4.10
N LEU A 335 22.91 12.81 5.38
CA LEU A 335 23.14 11.79 6.39
C LEU A 335 21.89 10.90 6.57
N GLN A 336 20.70 11.49 6.61
CA GLN A 336 19.44 10.74 6.73
C GLN A 336 19.20 9.87 5.51
N SER A 337 19.40 10.39 4.29
CA SER A 337 19.29 9.65 3.05
C SER A 337 20.26 8.46 3.02
N LYS A 338 21.54 8.66 3.37
CA LYS A 338 22.53 7.56 3.48
C LYS A 338 22.13 6.51 4.51
N LYS A 339 21.65 6.92 5.69
CA LYS A 339 21.14 5.98 6.71
C LYS A 339 19.98 5.15 6.19
N LEU A 340 19.06 5.77 5.47
CA LEU A 340 17.91 5.09 4.88
C LEU A 340 18.33 4.05 3.83
N ILE A 341 19.28 4.39 2.96
CA ILE A 341 19.85 3.46 1.97
C ILE A 341 20.51 2.25 2.66
N VAL A 342 21.34 2.50 3.67
CA VAL A 342 21.98 1.43 4.46
C VAL A 342 20.94 0.57 5.18
N HIS A 343 19.87 1.18 5.73
CA HIS A 343 18.78 0.45 6.36
C HIS A 343 18.04 -0.44 5.36
N LYS A 344 17.74 0.09 4.17
CA LYS A 344 17.13 -0.67 3.07
C LYS A 344 17.99 -1.89 2.73
N ASP A 345 19.29 -1.72 2.54
CA ASP A 345 20.21 -2.81 2.18
C ASP A 345 20.29 -3.88 3.29
N LYS A 346 20.46 -3.49 4.54
CA LYS A 346 20.47 -4.41 5.68
C LYS A 346 19.16 -5.19 5.80
N THR A 347 18.03 -4.51 5.60
CA THR A 347 16.72 -5.14 5.65
C THR A 347 16.51 -6.12 4.49
N MET A 348 17.00 -5.78 3.29
CA MET A 348 16.99 -6.69 2.14
C MET A 348 17.77 -7.97 2.44
N HIS A 349 18.98 -7.86 2.97
CA HIS A 349 19.79 -9.02 3.35
C HIS A 349 19.07 -9.92 4.35
N LYS A 350 18.44 -9.33 5.36
CA LYS A 350 17.66 -10.09 6.35
C LYS A 350 16.48 -10.84 5.72
N TYR A 351 15.75 -10.20 4.79
CA TYR A 351 14.69 -10.89 4.04
C TYR A 351 15.22 -12.07 3.23
N ILE A 352 16.34 -11.88 2.53
CA ILE A 352 16.95 -12.92 1.70
C ILE A 352 17.41 -14.11 2.56
N GLU A 353 18.09 -13.84 3.66
CA GLU A 353 18.57 -14.87 4.60
C GLU A 353 17.42 -15.73 5.11
N ILE A 354 16.39 -15.10 5.69
CA ILE A 354 15.24 -15.82 6.26
C ILE A 354 14.48 -16.58 5.17
N LEU A 355 14.22 -15.95 4.03
CA LEU A 355 13.46 -16.61 2.98
C LEU A 355 14.21 -17.78 2.34
N ARG A 356 15.53 -17.71 2.21
CA ARG A 356 16.34 -18.84 1.72
C ARG A 356 16.25 -20.02 2.68
N GLU A 357 16.38 -19.77 3.97
CA GLU A 357 16.22 -20.80 5.00
C GLU A 357 14.83 -21.43 4.95
N ARG A 358 13.77 -20.60 4.96
CA ARG A 358 12.38 -21.06 5.00
C ARG A 358 11.92 -21.78 3.74
N LEU A 359 12.42 -21.36 2.59
CA LEU A 359 12.10 -21.96 1.29
C LEU A 359 13.08 -23.08 0.89
N GLN A 360 14.16 -23.30 1.66
CA GLN A 360 15.19 -24.30 1.41
C GLN A 360 15.86 -24.14 0.03
N VAL A 361 16.28 -22.91 -0.32
CA VAL A 361 16.86 -22.53 -1.60
C VAL A 361 18.13 -21.70 -1.46
#